data_70c8182269879e60c17bbd7e36221a74
#
_entry.id   70c8182269879e60c17bbd7e36221a74
#
_cell.length_a   1.000
_cell.length_b   1.000
_cell.length_c   1.000
_cell.angle_alpha   90.00
_cell.angle_beta   90.00
_cell.angle_gamma   90.00
#
_symmetry.space_group_name_H-M   'P 1'
#
loop_
_entity.id
_entity.type
_entity.pdbx_description
1 polymer ?
#
loop_
_entity_poly.entity_id
_entity_poly.type
_entity_poly.pdbx_seq_one_letter_code
_entity_poly.pdbx_strand_id
1 'polypeptide(L)'
;MSISIWEIAAKVDAEVENSEPGMLFHNFDADPSDPLSFTWTEVYKNDEALIAHINNPPVQRYVEQHAQLGDGFEIEIYGKLEKEAIEAVKALGVPFKYFVTTGVGYVRKSITG
;
A
#
# COMPACT_ATOMS: atom_id res chain seq x y z
N MET A 1 -7.98 -2.05 -26.57
CA MET A 1 -6.85 -2.78 -25.98
C MET A 1 -7.02 -2.83 -24.48
N SER A 2 -7.02 -4.03 -23.90
CA SER A 2 -7.15 -4.17 -22.44
C SER A 2 -5.77 -4.04 -21.78
N ILE A 3 -5.76 -3.40 -20.61
CA ILE A 3 -4.55 -3.28 -19.82
C ILE A 3 -4.62 -4.33 -18.70
N SER A 4 -3.52 -5.01 -18.40
CA SER A 4 -3.49 -6.03 -17.36
C SER A 4 -3.18 -5.43 -16.00
N ILE A 5 -3.55 -6.16 -14.94
CA ILE A 5 -3.20 -5.76 -13.56
C ILE A 5 -1.68 -5.68 -13.40
N TRP A 6 -0.93 -6.55 -14.08
CA TRP A 6 0.53 -6.54 -14.04
C TRP A 6 1.11 -5.25 -14.60
N GLU A 7 0.54 -4.75 -15.70
CA GLU A 7 1.01 -3.52 -16.34
C GLU A 7 0.77 -2.30 -15.44
N ILE A 8 -0.43 -2.18 -14.86
CA ILE A 8 -0.72 -1.03 -13.99
C ILE A 8 0.06 -1.13 -12.68
N ALA A 9 0.28 -2.34 -12.16
CA ALA A 9 1.08 -2.54 -10.95
C ALA A 9 2.53 -2.14 -11.17
N ALA A 10 3.14 -2.58 -12.29
CA ALA A 10 4.52 -2.24 -12.62
C ALA A 10 4.68 -0.73 -12.78
N LYS A 11 3.71 -0.07 -13.39
CA LYS A 11 3.75 1.37 -13.60
C LYS A 11 3.69 2.14 -12.28
N VAL A 12 2.72 1.81 -11.42
CA VAL A 12 2.60 2.51 -10.13
C VAL A 12 3.80 2.24 -9.24
N ASP A 13 4.33 1.02 -9.27
CA ASP A 13 5.52 0.67 -8.49
C ASP A 13 6.70 1.59 -8.85
N ALA A 14 6.98 1.76 -10.14
CA ALA A 14 8.05 2.64 -10.59
C ALA A 14 7.80 4.10 -10.19
N GLU A 15 6.56 4.57 -10.29
CA GLU A 15 6.22 5.94 -9.91
C GLU A 15 6.34 6.17 -8.40
N VAL A 16 5.97 5.18 -7.59
CA VAL A 16 6.14 5.24 -6.13
C VAL A 16 7.62 5.26 -5.77
N GLU A 17 8.42 4.39 -6.37
CA GLU A 17 9.86 4.36 -6.12
C GLU A 17 10.50 5.72 -6.39
N ASN A 18 10.09 6.39 -7.46
CA ASN A 18 10.68 7.67 -7.87
C ASN A 18 10.17 8.87 -7.07
N SER A 19 8.97 8.79 -6.47
CA SER A 19 8.32 9.96 -5.86
C SER A 19 8.13 9.87 -4.35
N GLU A 20 8.30 8.69 -3.75
CA GLU A 20 8.01 8.47 -2.33
C GLU A 20 9.20 7.91 -1.57
N PRO A 21 10.17 8.76 -1.17
CA PRO A 21 11.35 8.27 -0.43
C PRO A 21 11.01 7.68 0.96
N GLY A 22 9.83 7.97 1.49
CA GLY A 22 9.38 7.38 2.75
C GLY A 22 8.78 5.99 2.65
N MET A 23 8.60 5.47 1.42
CA MET A 23 8.18 4.10 1.20
C MET A 23 9.42 3.21 1.24
N LEU A 24 9.56 2.41 2.28
CA LEU A 24 10.75 1.60 2.50
C LEU A 24 10.70 0.24 1.82
N PHE A 25 9.51 -0.25 1.56
CA PHE A 25 9.27 -1.55 0.94
C PHE A 25 7.94 -1.48 0.20
N HIS A 26 7.92 -1.92 -1.04
CA HIS A 26 6.72 -1.85 -1.88
C HIS A 26 6.75 -3.03 -2.83
N ASN A 27 6.00 -4.08 -2.52
CA ASN A 27 6.08 -5.35 -3.24
C ASN A 27 4.70 -5.84 -3.66
N PHE A 28 4.64 -6.34 -4.88
CA PHE A 28 3.43 -6.93 -5.45
C PHE A 28 3.63 -8.43 -5.54
N ASP A 29 2.84 -9.19 -4.78
CA ASP A 29 2.97 -10.64 -4.69
C ASP A 29 1.73 -11.33 -5.24
N ALA A 30 1.96 -12.39 -6.00
CA ALA A 30 0.89 -13.19 -6.59
C ALA A 30 0.68 -14.47 -5.79
N ASP A 31 -0.58 -14.86 -5.66
CA ASP A 31 -0.93 -16.13 -5.04
C ASP A 31 -0.74 -17.24 -6.10
N PRO A 32 0.17 -18.20 -5.87
CA PRO A 32 0.40 -19.27 -6.86
C PRO A 32 -0.78 -20.20 -7.05
N SER A 33 -1.74 -20.21 -6.12
CA SER A 33 -2.92 -21.06 -6.21
C SER A 33 -4.15 -20.36 -6.78
N ASP A 34 -4.07 -19.02 -7.00
CA ASP A 34 -5.18 -18.23 -7.52
C ASP A 34 -4.65 -17.13 -8.43
N PRO A 35 -4.82 -17.26 -9.77
CA PRO A 35 -4.27 -16.29 -10.71
C PRO A 35 -4.90 -14.90 -10.62
N LEU A 36 -5.99 -14.75 -9.87
CA LEU A 36 -6.67 -13.47 -9.70
C LEU A 36 -6.44 -12.84 -8.31
N SER A 37 -5.58 -13.45 -7.50
CA SER A 37 -5.31 -12.97 -6.15
C SER A 37 -3.90 -12.38 -6.03
N PHE A 38 -3.82 -11.14 -5.57
CA PHE A 38 -2.56 -10.40 -5.42
C PHE A 38 -2.54 -9.66 -4.10
N THR A 39 -1.35 -9.39 -3.60
CA THR A 39 -1.15 -8.64 -2.37
C THR A 39 -0.06 -7.59 -2.57
N TRP A 40 -0.35 -6.35 -2.19
CA TRP A 40 0.66 -5.32 -2.03
C TRP A 40 1.11 -5.30 -0.58
N THR A 41 2.41 -5.47 -0.35
CA THR A 41 3.02 -5.30 0.98
C THR A 41 3.83 -4.02 0.96
N GLU A 42 3.56 -3.15 1.92
CA GLU A 42 4.15 -1.82 1.97
C GLU A 42 4.64 -1.51 3.36
N VAL A 43 5.84 -0.94 3.46
CA VAL A 43 6.40 -0.51 4.74
C VAL A 43 6.73 0.98 4.63
N TYR A 44 6.20 1.76 5.55
CA TYR A 44 6.35 3.22 5.57
C TYR A 44 7.30 3.65 6.68
N LYS A 45 8.08 4.69 6.41
CA LYS A 45 9.00 5.25 7.39
C LYS A 45 8.24 5.85 8.59
N ASN A 46 7.10 6.48 8.35
CA ASN A 46 6.29 7.16 9.35
C ASN A 46 4.89 7.42 8.81
N ASP A 47 4.04 8.05 9.63
CA ASP A 47 2.67 8.37 9.25
C ASP A 47 2.60 9.31 8.04
N GLU A 48 3.49 10.28 7.97
CA GLU A 48 3.53 11.22 6.86
C GLU A 48 3.78 10.51 5.53
N ALA A 49 4.61 9.46 5.54
CA ALA A 49 4.86 8.66 4.35
C ALA A 49 3.62 7.90 3.89
N LEU A 50 2.84 7.39 4.82
CA LEU A 50 1.56 6.75 4.50
C LEU A 50 0.57 7.75 3.91
N ILE A 51 0.44 8.91 4.52
CA ILE A 51 -0.46 9.97 4.03
C ILE A 51 -0.03 10.43 2.64
N ALA A 52 1.27 10.60 2.42
CA ALA A 52 1.81 10.99 1.12
C ALA A 52 1.48 9.94 0.05
N HIS A 53 1.57 8.65 0.39
CA HIS A 53 1.22 7.57 -0.53
C HIS A 53 -0.26 7.63 -0.92
N ILE A 54 -1.13 7.77 0.05
CA ILE A 54 -2.58 7.84 -0.18
C ILE A 54 -2.94 9.00 -1.10
N ASN A 55 -2.25 10.13 -0.96
CA ASN A 55 -2.52 11.35 -1.73
C ASN A 55 -1.73 11.45 -3.04
N ASN A 56 -0.86 10.49 -3.31
CA ASN A 56 -0.02 10.53 -4.50
C ASN A 56 -0.85 10.25 -5.76
N PRO A 57 -0.89 11.15 -6.76
CA PRO A 57 -1.72 10.96 -7.94
C PRO A 57 -1.55 9.64 -8.68
N PRO A 58 -0.33 9.11 -8.90
CA PRO A 58 -0.18 7.78 -9.52
C PRO A 58 -0.88 6.67 -8.75
N VAL A 59 -0.85 6.75 -7.42
CA VAL A 59 -1.50 5.76 -6.55
C VAL A 59 -3.02 5.87 -6.68
N GLN A 60 -3.55 7.08 -6.72
CA GLN A 60 -4.98 7.30 -6.90
C GLN A 60 -5.46 6.76 -8.25
N ARG A 61 -4.68 6.97 -9.31
CA ARG A 61 -4.97 6.40 -10.63
C ARG A 61 -4.96 4.88 -10.62
N TYR A 62 -3.99 4.28 -9.92
CA TYR A 62 -3.93 2.84 -9.78
C TYR A 62 -5.17 2.29 -9.10
N VAL A 63 -5.61 2.91 -8.00
CA VAL A 63 -6.81 2.48 -7.28
C VAL A 63 -8.04 2.50 -8.19
N GLU A 64 -8.20 3.54 -9.00
CA GLU A 64 -9.30 3.63 -9.95
C GLU A 64 -9.23 2.54 -11.02
N GLN A 65 -8.04 2.30 -11.58
CA GLN A 65 -7.83 1.26 -12.58
C GLN A 65 -8.07 -0.13 -12.00
N HIS A 66 -7.62 -0.36 -10.78
CA HIS A 66 -7.82 -1.63 -10.07
C HIS A 66 -9.32 -1.90 -9.90
N ALA A 67 -10.08 -0.88 -9.51
CA ALA A 67 -11.53 -1.02 -9.31
C ALA A 67 -12.26 -1.40 -10.59
N GLN A 68 -11.75 -0.99 -11.75
CA GLN A 68 -12.32 -1.33 -13.05
C GLN A 68 -11.97 -2.75 -13.50
N LEU A 69 -10.86 -3.30 -13.02
CA LEU A 69 -10.35 -4.59 -13.49
C LEU A 69 -10.84 -5.78 -12.68
N GLY A 70 -11.38 -5.55 -11.50
CA GLY A 70 -11.78 -6.67 -10.68
C GLY A 70 -12.53 -6.26 -9.44
N ASP A 71 -12.45 -7.14 -8.46
CA ASP A 71 -13.04 -6.91 -7.15
C ASP A 71 -12.28 -5.82 -6.40
N GLY A 72 -12.89 -5.27 -5.38
CA GLY A 72 -12.23 -4.33 -4.50
C GLY A 72 -11.07 -4.97 -3.74
N PHE A 73 -10.50 -4.27 -2.82
CA PHE A 73 -9.43 -4.79 -1.98
C PHE A 73 -9.68 -4.46 -0.52
N GLU A 74 -9.00 -5.20 0.34
CA GLU A 74 -9.02 -4.99 1.78
C GLU A 74 -7.63 -4.57 2.23
N ILE A 75 -7.56 -3.80 3.32
CA ILE A 75 -6.31 -3.31 3.86
C ILE A 75 -6.13 -3.85 5.27
N GLU A 76 -4.92 -4.35 5.57
CA GLU A 76 -4.51 -4.66 6.92
C GLU A 76 -3.35 -3.72 7.27
N ILE A 77 -3.43 -3.07 8.42
CA ILE A 77 -2.44 -2.11 8.87
C ILE A 77 -1.84 -2.59 10.18
N TYR A 78 -0.52 -2.59 10.26
CA TYR A 78 0.24 -2.99 11.44
C TYR A 78 1.15 -1.83 11.84
N GLY A 79 0.98 -1.33 13.07
CA GLY A 79 1.81 -0.21 13.51
C GLY A 79 1.14 0.61 14.60
N LYS A 80 1.63 1.82 14.79
CA LYS A 80 1.03 2.81 15.68
C LYS A 80 0.80 4.06 14.86
N LEU A 81 -0.45 4.31 14.50
CA LEU A 81 -0.83 5.45 13.68
C LEU A 81 -1.42 6.55 14.55
N GLU A 82 -1.08 7.78 14.22
CA GLU A 82 -1.74 8.94 14.79
C GLU A 82 -3.11 9.15 14.13
N LYS A 83 -3.91 10.01 14.72
CA LYS A 83 -5.28 10.25 14.28
C LYS A 83 -5.38 10.63 12.80
N GLU A 84 -4.48 11.50 12.33
CA GLU A 84 -4.52 11.98 10.95
C GLU A 84 -4.33 10.85 9.94
N ALA A 85 -3.42 9.91 10.23
CA ALA A 85 -3.18 8.78 9.35
C ALA A 85 -4.38 7.85 9.33
N ILE A 86 -5.00 7.61 10.49
CA ILE A 86 -6.20 6.78 10.58
C ILE A 86 -7.34 7.40 9.77
N GLU A 87 -7.52 8.72 9.89
CA GLU A 87 -8.56 9.43 9.12
C GLU A 87 -8.30 9.35 7.61
N ALA A 88 -7.03 9.44 7.19
CA ALA A 88 -6.68 9.30 5.78
C ALA A 88 -7.03 7.91 5.24
N VAL A 89 -6.78 6.86 6.02
CA VAL A 89 -7.15 5.50 5.64
C VAL A 89 -8.67 5.34 5.55
N LYS A 90 -9.39 5.87 6.53
CA LYS A 90 -10.85 5.83 6.52
C LYS A 90 -11.45 6.54 5.30
N ALA A 91 -10.83 7.62 4.87
CA ALA A 91 -11.30 8.39 3.73
C ALA A 91 -11.21 7.62 2.40
N LEU A 92 -10.43 6.54 2.34
CA LEU A 92 -10.36 5.70 1.15
C LEU A 92 -11.66 4.93 0.89
N GLY A 93 -12.47 4.72 1.94
CA GLY A 93 -13.74 4.01 1.79
C GLY A 93 -13.62 2.51 1.54
N VAL A 94 -12.44 1.91 1.80
CA VAL A 94 -12.23 0.46 1.66
C VAL A 94 -12.18 -0.19 3.04
N PRO A 95 -12.61 -1.46 3.14
CA PRO A 95 -12.52 -2.18 4.42
C PRO A 95 -11.08 -2.29 4.89
N PHE A 96 -10.85 -2.05 6.19
CA PHE A 96 -9.52 -2.22 6.75
C PHE A 96 -9.58 -2.71 8.19
N LYS A 97 -8.47 -3.36 8.60
CA LYS A 97 -8.24 -3.75 9.98
C LYS A 97 -6.97 -3.09 10.46
N TYR A 98 -6.99 -2.61 11.69
CA TYR A 98 -5.83 -1.96 12.30
C TYR A 98 -5.35 -2.79 13.49
N PHE A 99 -4.09 -3.27 13.39
CA PHE A 99 -3.42 -4.02 14.44
C PHE A 99 -2.34 -3.13 15.05
N VAL A 100 -2.52 -2.77 16.30
CA VAL A 100 -1.60 -1.85 16.99
C VAL A 100 -0.35 -2.59 17.44
N THR A 101 0.82 -2.10 17.06
CA THR A 101 2.10 -2.68 17.45
C THR A 101 2.24 -2.67 18.98
N THR A 102 2.62 -3.82 19.52
CA THR A 102 2.87 -3.98 20.95
C THR A 102 4.36 -3.76 21.24
N GLY A 103 4.76 -3.95 22.50
CA GLY A 103 6.17 -3.90 22.86
C GLY A 103 6.96 -5.16 22.51
N VAL A 104 6.31 -6.16 21.93
CA VAL A 104 6.97 -7.43 21.56
C VAL A 104 7.33 -7.41 20.08
N GLY A 105 8.63 -7.46 19.80
CA GLY A 105 9.13 -7.45 18.43
C GLY A 105 10.24 -6.41 18.25
N TYR A 106 10.87 -6.45 17.09
CA TYR A 106 11.94 -5.49 16.78
C TYR A 106 12.07 -5.33 15.27
N VAL A 107 12.69 -4.23 14.87
CA VAL A 107 13.07 -3.97 13.48
C VAL A 107 14.57 -3.71 13.43
N ARG A 108 15.28 -4.40 12.53
CA ARG A 108 16.71 -4.19 12.38
C ARG A 108 17.01 -2.82 11.76
N LYS A 109 18.07 -2.16 12.22
CA LYS A 109 18.45 -0.84 11.71
C LYS A 109 18.72 -0.82 10.21
N SER A 110 19.18 -1.93 9.66
CA SER A 110 19.47 -2.02 8.23
C SER A 110 18.24 -1.83 7.34
N ILE A 111 17.03 -2.00 7.90
CA ILE A 111 15.79 -1.79 7.15
C ILE A 111 15.34 -0.33 7.24
N THR A 112 15.56 0.30 8.38
CA THR A 112 15.04 1.65 8.63
C THR A 112 16.04 2.76 8.35
N GLY A 113 17.24 2.39 8.00
CA GLY A 113 18.26 3.35 7.65
C GLY A 113 19.23 3.59 8.74
#